data_8b0277672a1fde326174c94e4068331d
#
_entry.id   8b0277672a1fde326174c94e4068331d
#
_cell.length_a   1.000
_cell.length_b   1.000
_cell.length_c   1.000
_cell.angle_alpha   90.00
_cell.angle_beta   90.00
_cell.angle_gamma   90.00
#
_symmetry.space_group_name_H-M   'P 1'
#
loop_
_entity.id
_entity.type
_entity.pdbx_description
1 polymer ?
#
loop_
_entity_poly.entity_id
_entity_poly.type
_entity_poly.pdbx_seq_one_letter_code
_entity_poly.pdbx_strand_id
1 'polypeptide(L)'
;YSIILIFIFLNTSCIAQVESNKDWQLLIPSEGLDGWHYYQDKKSSKTGWSNENGILIFNSSFKKGNRDNSLVTDKKFSSFKIYFEWKVSTGGNSGFMWGVNEDNKYTHPFSTGPEIQILDITYSNGTIPHPKHSAGALYDLIAPEKNVNKKAGEWNSFLITIDHIKNYGEVIHNGTIVSKFKLSGDSWDEMVKNSKFSNLDDKSFSHGDFGKFKTG
;
A
#
# COMPACT_ATOMS: atom_id res chain seq x y z
N TYR A 1 11.50 14.82 5.85
CA TYR A 1 11.07 13.55 6.42
C TYR A 1 11.21 12.49 5.34
N SER A 2 11.96 11.40 5.60
CA SER A 2 12.15 10.31 4.65
C SER A 2 11.20 9.19 5.00
N ILE A 3 10.37 8.76 4.04
CA ILE A 3 9.58 7.54 4.16
C ILE A 3 10.41 6.46 3.49
N ILE A 4 10.69 5.41 4.22
CA ILE A 4 11.45 4.29 3.71
C ILE A 4 10.46 3.14 3.57
N LEU A 5 10.09 2.81 2.34
CA LEU A 5 9.31 1.61 2.02
C LEU A 5 10.26 0.57 1.48
N ILE A 6 10.28 -0.59 2.09
CA ILE A 6 11.34 -1.49 1.79
C ILE A 6 11.07 -2.93 1.83
N PHE A 7 11.92 -3.56 1.08
CA PHE A 7 12.04 -4.97 0.94
C PHE A 7 13.30 -5.54 1.59
N ILE A 8 13.04 -6.55 2.38
CA ILE A 8 13.85 -7.72 2.62
C ILE A 8 15.29 -7.47 3.07
N PHE A 9 15.51 -7.32 4.38
CA PHE A 9 16.51 -8.16 5.03
C PHE A 9 15.77 -9.35 5.63
N LEU A 10 15.45 -10.32 4.80
CA LEU A 10 15.27 -11.66 5.29
C LEU A 10 16.62 -12.05 5.91
N ASN A 11 16.61 -12.50 7.17
CA ASN A 11 17.68 -13.38 7.62
C ASN A 11 17.99 -14.34 6.48
N THR A 12 19.25 -14.68 6.25
CA THR A 12 19.69 -15.58 5.17
C THR A 12 18.82 -16.83 5.01
N SER A 13 18.18 -17.31 6.09
CA SER A 13 17.18 -18.40 6.08
C SER A 13 15.86 -18.06 5.41
N CYS A 14 15.43 -16.81 5.41
CA CYS A 14 14.14 -16.41 4.81
C CYS A 14 14.29 -16.07 3.32
N ILE A 15 15.43 -15.52 2.89
CA ILE A 15 15.79 -15.37 1.46
C ILE A 15 15.86 -16.76 0.81
N ALA A 16 16.52 -17.73 1.46
CA ALA A 16 16.59 -19.09 0.98
C ALA A 16 15.20 -19.76 0.87
N GLN A 17 14.26 -19.40 1.74
CA GLN A 17 12.88 -19.90 1.69
C GLN A 17 12.05 -19.26 0.56
N VAL A 18 12.27 -17.98 0.25
CA VAL A 18 11.66 -17.30 -0.90
C VAL A 18 12.25 -17.80 -2.21
N GLU A 19 13.56 -17.95 -2.30
CA GLU A 19 14.24 -18.48 -3.49
C GLU A 19 13.93 -19.97 -3.76
N SER A 20 13.64 -20.75 -2.72
CA SER A 20 13.25 -22.17 -2.86
C SER A 20 11.78 -22.38 -3.21
N ASN A 21 10.94 -21.37 -3.04
CA ASN A 21 9.51 -21.46 -3.34
C ASN A 21 9.21 -20.87 -4.72
N LYS A 22 9.01 -21.72 -5.72
CA LYS A 22 8.75 -21.34 -7.12
C LYS A 22 7.54 -20.41 -7.32
N ASP A 23 6.70 -20.23 -6.30
CA ASP A 23 5.49 -19.42 -6.36
C ASP A 23 5.71 -17.94 -6.00
N TRP A 24 6.89 -17.59 -5.42
CA TRP A 24 7.23 -16.22 -5.08
C TRP A 24 8.15 -15.58 -6.11
N GLN A 25 7.92 -14.30 -6.39
CA GLN A 25 8.77 -13.48 -7.26
C GLN A 25 9.17 -12.20 -6.54
N LEU A 26 10.40 -11.77 -6.71
CA LEU A 26 10.83 -10.45 -6.26
C LEU A 26 10.20 -9.38 -7.16
N LEU A 27 9.59 -8.37 -6.55
CA LEU A 27 9.01 -7.24 -7.28
C LEU A 27 9.98 -6.06 -7.37
N ILE A 28 10.94 -5.96 -6.45
CA ILE A 28 11.92 -4.89 -6.45
C ILE A 28 13.24 -5.46 -6.94
N PRO A 29 13.82 -4.88 -8.00
CA PRO A 29 15.14 -5.27 -8.47
C PRO A 29 16.20 -4.94 -7.42
N SER A 30 17.39 -5.52 -7.53
CA SER A 30 18.52 -5.21 -6.65
C SER A 30 18.97 -3.75 -6.77
N GLU A 31 18.80 -3.16 -7.96
CA GLU A 31 19.12 -1.76 -8.28
C GLU A 31 18.09 -1.15 -9.21
N GLY A 32 17.95 0.18 -9.17
CA GLY A 32 17.03 0.92 -10.03
C GLY A 32 15.55 0.70 -9.71
N LEU A 33 14.70 1.07 -10.63
CA LEU A 33 13.24 0.98 -10.51
C LEU A 33 12.61 0.24 -11.68
N ASP A 34 13.35 -0.68 -12.31
CA ASP A 34 12.82 -1.47 -13.42
C ASP A 34 11.58 -2.26 -12.99
N GLY A 35 10.54 -2.22 -13.81
CA GLY A 35 9.24 -2.81 -13.49
C GLY A 35 8.31 -1.89 -12.67
N TRP A 36 8.73 -0.63 -12.43
CA TRP A 36 7.96 0.38 -11.72
C TRP A 36 7.94 1.71 -12.45
N HIS A 37 6.84 2.44 -12.32
CA HIS A 37 6.70 3.79 -12.81
C HIS A 37 5.91 4.65 -11.83
N TYR A 38 5.88 5.97 -12.06
CA TYR A 38 4.98 6.84 -11.31
C TYR A 38 3.57 6.75 -11.83
N TYR A 39 2.63 6.84 -10.92
CA TYR A 39 1.22 6.91 -11.26
C TYR A 39 0.98 7.94 -12.37
N GLN A 40 0.40 7.46 -13.50
CA GLN A 40 0.13 8.23 -14.72
C GLN A 40 1.36 8.90 -15.38
N ASP A 41 2.57 8.49 -15.04
CA ASP A 41 3.79 9.08 -15.63
C ASP A 41 4.91 8.04 -15.83
N LYS A 42 4.74 7.23 -16.86
CA LYS A 42 5.71 6.18 -17.24
C LYS A 42 7.05 6.70 -17.78
N LYS A 43 7.13 8.01 -18.07
CA LYS A 43 8.30 8.59 -18.74
C LYS A 43 9.21 9.40 -17.80
N SER A 44 8.81 9.65 -16.58
CA SER A 44 9.58 10.48 -15.67
C SER A 44 10.82 9.76 -15.17
N SER A 45 11.97 10.36 -15.42
CA SER A 45 13.25 9.95 -14.81
C SER A 45 13.54 10.67 -13.50
N LYS A 46 12.78 11.73 -13.18
CA LYS A 46 12.94 12.48 -11.92
C LYS A 46 12.04 11.88 -10.87
N THR A 47 12.63 11.38 -9.80
CA THR A 47 11.92 10.59 -8.80
C THR A 47 12.34 10.99 -7.38
N GLY A 48 11.39 10.99 -6.46
CA GLY A 48 11.68 11.02 -5.02
C GLY A 48 12.04 9.66 -4.46
N TRP A 49 11.89 8.59 -5.27
CA TRP A 49 12.25 7.23 -4.90
C TRP A 49 13.64 6.86 -5.39
N SER A 50 14.39 6.19 -4.55
CA SER A 50 15.63 5.50 -4.89
C SER A 50 15.55 4.04 -4.47
N ASN A 51 16.39 3.21 -5.06
CA ASN A 51 16.58 1.82 -4.67
C ASN A 51 18.04 1.63 -4.25
N GLU A 52 18.25 1.22 -3.03
CA GLU A 52 19.55 0.91 -2.47
C GLU A 52 19.59 -0.55 -2.03
N ASN A 53 20.18 -1.41 -2.84
CA ASN A 53 20.28 -2.85 -2.58
C ASN A 53 18.92 -3.54 -2.32
N GLY A 54 17.93 -3.28 -3.15
CA GLY A 54 16.58 -3.83 -2.99
C GLY A 54 15.72 -3.13 -1.93
N ILE A 55 16.18 -1.96 -1.47
CA ILE A 55 15.48 -1.12 -0.52
C ILE A 55 14.94 0.11 -1.24
N LEU A 56 13.61 0.24 -1.35
CA LEU A 56 12.98 1.45 -1.87
C LEU A 56 12.95 2.54 -0.81
N ILE A 57 13.54 3.69 -1.12
CA ILE A 57 13.62 4.84 -0.22
C ILE A 57 12.91 6.04 -0.86
N PHE A 58 11.97 6.63 -0.14
CA PHE A 58 11.30 7.85 -0.56
C PHE A 58 11.87 9.07 0.13
N ASN A 59 12.32 10.04 -0.65
CA ASN A 59 12.73 11.36 -0.15
C ASN A 59 11.54 12.32 -0.20
N SER A 60 10.94 12.60 0.95
CA SER A 60 9.79 13.49 1.08
C SER A 60 10.10 14.97 0.78
N SER A 61 11.38 15.35 0.72
CA SER A 61 11.78 16.70 0.28
C SER A 61 11.66 16.89 -1.23
N PHE A 62 11.52 15.78 -1.97
CA PHE A 62 11.31 15.85 -3.41
C PHE A 62 9.92 16.40 -3.74
N LYS A 63 9.91 17.50 -4.50
CA LYS A 63 8.68 18.16 -4.97
C LYS A 63 8.51 17.91 -6.46
N LYS A 64 7.56 17.08 -6.84
CA LYS A 64 7.20 16.81 -8.26
C LYS A 64 6.07 17.73 -8.77
N GLY A 65 5.89 18.90 -8.17
CA GLY A 65 4.75 19.78 -8.45
C GLY A 65 3.46 19.24 -7.86
N ASN A 66 2.37 19.26 -8.61
CA ASN A 66 1.04 18.80 -8.17
C ASN A 66 0.80 17.31 -8.50
N ARG A 67 1.82 16.55 -8.90
CA ARG A 67 1.65 15.14 -9.28
C ARG A 67 1.81 14.23 -8.08
N ASP A 68 1.09 13.12 -8.12
CA ASP A 68 1.22 12.03 -7.17
C ASP A 68 2.64 11.40 -7.23
N ASN A 69 3.20 11.07 -6.09
CA ASN A 69 4.52 10.44 -5.97
C ASN A 69 4.42 8.90 -5.78
N SER A 70 3.24 8.33 -5.97
CA SER A 70 3.05 6.90 -5.82
C SER A 70 3.76 6.12 -6.92
N LEU A 71 4.44 5.03 -6.54
CA LEU A 71 4.97 4.05 -7.48
C LEU A 71 3.90 3.01 -7.80
N VAL A 72 3.85 2.62 -9.06
CA VAL A 72 2.95 1.59 -9.59
C VAL A 72 3.77 0.54 -10.31
N THR A 73 3.43 -0.74 -10.14
CA THR A 73 4.06 -1.82 -10.90
C THR A 73 3.66 -1.80 -12.37
N ASP A 74 4.60 -2.03 -13.28
CA ASP A 74 4.28 -2.19 -14.71
C ASP A 74 3.42 -3.43 -14.95
N LYS A 75 3.69 -4.50 -14.19
CA LYS A 75 2.92 -5.73 -14.20
C LYS A 75 1.64 -5.56 -13.38
N LYS A 76 0.52 -5.99 -13.95
CA LYS A 76 -0.77 -5.99 -13.27
C LYS A 76 -1.01 -7.31 -12.55
N PHE A 77 -1.65 -7.22 -11.37
CA PHE A 77 -2.00 -8.35 -10.53
C PHE A 77 -3.49 -8.36 -10.27
N SER A 78 -4.06 -9.55 -10.08
CA SER A 78 -5.47 -9.72 -9.70
C SER A 78 -5.57 -10.36 -8.31
N SER A 79 -5.42 -11.68 -8.22
CA SER A 79 -5.35 -12.37 -6.93
C SER A 79 -3.89 -12.67 -6.60
N PHE A 80 -3.44 -12.30 -5.39
CA PHE A 80 -2.04 -12.42 -5.00
C PHE A 80 -1.87 -12.49 -3.48
N LYS A 81 -0.69 -12.92 -3.07
CA LYS A 81 -0.13 -12.62 -1.75
C LYS A 81 1.10 -11.77 -1.94
N ILE A 82 1.26 -10.76 -1.10
CA ILE A 82 2.46 -9.93 -1.07
C ILE A 82 3.00 -9.86 0.35
N TYR A 83 4.30 -10.07 0.49
CA TYR A 83 5.04 -9.83 1.72
C TYR A 83 6.01 -8.68 1.50
N PHE A 84 6.06 -7.76 2.44
CA PHE A 84 7.08 -6.72 2.48
C PHE A 84 7.31 -6.21 3.90
N GLU A 85 8.51 -5.69 4.09
CA GLU A 85 8.87 -4.95 5.30
C GLU A 85 8.84 -3.46 5.01
N TRP A 86 8.52 -2.68 6.04
CA TRP A 86 8.45 -1.24 5.91
C TRP A 86 8.91 -0.55 7.19
N LYS A 87 9.43 0.66 7.01
CA LYS A 87 9.89 1.52 8.07
C LYS A 87 9.59 2.98 7.72
N VAL A 88 9.04 3.73 8.66
CA VAL A 88 8.73 5.14 8.49
C VAL A 88 9.50 5.99 9.51
N SER A 89 9.78 7.23 9.16
CA SER A 89 10.25 8.25 10.11
C SER A 89 9.10 8.74 10.97
N THR A 90 9.42 9.49 12.04
CA THR A 90 8.42 10.19 12.85
C THR A 90 7.51 11.05 11.97
N GLY A 91 6.20 10.89 12.12
CA GLY A 91 5.17 11.51 11.30
C GLY A 91 5.10 10.95 9.86
N GLY A 92 5.72 9.79 9.60
CA GLY A 92 5.69 9.15 8.28
C GLY A 92 4.31 8.59 7.96
N ASN A 93 3.88 8.77 6.70
CA ASN A 93 2.60 8.31 6.16
C ASN A 93 2.82 7.76 4.75
N SER A 94 2.29 6.58 4.49
CA SER A 94 2.35 5.87 3.23
C SER A 94 1.23 4.83 3.17
N GLY A 95 1.18 4.01 2.12
CA GLY A 95 0.21 2.93 2.00
C GLY A 95 0.56 1.96 0.89
N PHE A 96 -0.03 0.78 0.97
CA PHE A 96 -0.04 -0.22 -0.10
C PHE A 96 -1.44 -0.28 -0.71
N MET A 97 -1.53 -0.15 -2.03
CA MET A 97 -2.79 -0.15 -2.77
C MET A 97 -2.82 -1.28 -3.81
N TRP A 98 -4.03 -1.76 -4.14
CA TRP A 98 -4.25 -2.71 -5.22
C TRP A 98 -5.44 -2.27 -6.07
N GLY A 99 -5.59 -2.88 -7.27
CA GLY A 99 -6.68 -2.53 -8.19
C GLY A 99 -6.63 -1.08 -8.67
N VAL A 100 -5.44 -0.49 -8.67
CA VAL A 100 -5.24 0.89 -9.12
C VAL A 100 -5.44 0.97 -10.63
N ASN A 101 -6.25 1.92 -11.07
CA ASN A 101 -6.48 2.23 -12.48
C ASN A 101 -5.88 3.59 -12.84
N GLU A 102 -5.09 3.63 -13.91
CA GLU A 102 -4.38 4.83 -14.36
C GLU A 102 -5.10 5.57 -15.50
N ASP A 103 -6.42 5.39 -15.65
CA ASP A 103 -7.19 6.22 -16.58
C ASP A 103 -7.09 7.70 -16.17
N ASN A 104 -6.93 8.59 -17.16
CA ASN A 104 -6.73 10.03 -16.92
C ASN A 104 -7.90 10.73 -16.19
N LYS A 105 -9.06 10.09 -16.08
CA LYS A 105 -10.17 10.60 -15.29
C LYS A 105 -9.93 10.52 -13.78
N TYR A 106 -9.00 9.65 -13.32
CA TYR A 106 -8.65 9.53 -11.92
C TYR A 106 -7.42 10.38 -11.60
N THR A 107 -7.52 11.23 -10.61
CA THR A 107 -6.43 12.15 -10.24
C THR A 107 -5.41 11.50 -9.30
N HIS A 108 -5.81 10.45 -8.59
CA HIS A 108 -4.99 9.77 -7.57
C HIS A 108 -5.18 8.25 -7.60
N PRO A 109 -4.17 7.46 -7.20
CA PRO A 109 -4.29 6.00 -7.13
C PRO A 109 -5.41 5.55 -6.16
N PHE A 110 -5.62 6.29 -5.06
CA PHE A 110 -6.71 6.01 -4.11
C PHE A 110 -8.12 6.31 -4.67
N SER A 111 -8.23 6.91 -5.85
CA SER A 111 -9.54 7.07 -6.51
C SER A 111 -10.17 5.72 -6.85
N THR A 112 -9.35 4.69 -7.05
CA THR A 112 -9.80 3.34 -7.43
C THR A 112 -9.25 2.25 -6.53
N GLY A 113 -8.02 2.41 -6.02
CA GLY A 113 -7.30 1.42 -5.26
C GLY A 113 -7.58 1.52 -3.75
N PRO A 114 -8.14 0.47 -3.13
CA PRO A 114 -8.18 0.37 -1.68
C PRO A 114 -6.77 0.31 -1.11
N GLU A 115 -6.60 0.86 0.10
CA GLU A 115 -5.30 1.06 0.73
C GLU A 115 -5.17 0.31 2.05
N ILE A 116 -4.06 -0.41 2.23
CA ILE A 116 -3.61 -0.83 3.56
C ILE A 116 -2.64 0.22 4.07
N GLN A 117 -3.03 0.86 5.16
CA GLN A 117 -2.34 2.03 5.70
C GLN A 117 -0.98 1.68 6.29
N ILE A 118 0.00 2.53 6.00
CA ILE A 118 1.33 2.56 6.60
C ILE A 118 1.49 3.92 7.29
N LEU A 119 1.57 3.93 8.62
CA LEU A 119 1.56 5.16 9.39
C LEU A 119 2.42 5.04 10.64
N ASP A 120 3.13 6.12 10.98
CA ASP A 120 3.72 6.24 12.30
C ASP A 120 2.63 6.31 13.38
N ILE A 121 2.79 5.55 14.47
CA ILE A 121 1.86 5.55 15.60
C ILE A 121 1.69 6.92 16.27
N THR A 122 2.66 7.81 16.10
CA THR A 122 2.68 9.18 16.64
C THR A 122 2.37 10.24 15.57
N TYR A 123 1.77 9.83 14.45
CA TYR A 123 1.36 10.75 13.38
C TYR A 123 0.52 11.91 13.95
N SER A 124 0.68 13.11 13.40
CA SER A 124 -0.03 14.32 13.81
C SER A 124 0.32 14.84 15.24
N ASN A 125 1.62 15.01 15.51
CA ASN A 125 2.12 15.62 16.76
C ASN A 125 1.72 14.87 18.05
N GLY A 126 1.71 13.54 18.00
CA GLY A 126 1.41 12.69 19.14
C GLY A 126 -0.09 12.42 19.34
N THR A 127 -0.95 12.89 18.45
CA THR A 127 -2.35 12.49 18.43
C THR A 127 -2.46 11.07 17.89
N ILE A 128 -3.14 10.19 18.63
CA ILE A 128 -3.43 8.83 18.16
C ILE A 128 -4.33 8.93 16.92
N PRO A 129 -3.96 8.37 15.78
CA PRO A 129 -4.79 8.38 14.58
C PRO A 129 -6.16 7.75 14.84
N HIS A 130 -7.17 8.18 14.09
CA HIS A 130 -8.45 7.48 14.09
C HIS A 130 -8.21 5.99 13.78
N PRO A 131 -8.85 5.03 14.46
CA PRO A 131 -8.55 3.61 14.30
C PRO A 131 -8.55 3.12 12.85
N LYS A 132 -9.48 3.59 12.01
CA LYS A 132 -9.54 3.28 10.58
C LYS A 132 -8.42 3.93 9.73
N HIS A 133 -7.60 4.79 10.33
CA HIS A 133 -6.48 5.45 9.68
C HIS A 133 -5.12 5.01 10.26
N SER A 134 -5.11 4.06 11.17
CA SER A 134 -3.88 3.53 11.78
C SER A 134 -3.21 2.49 10.87
N ALA A 135 -1.93 2.20 11.13
CA ALA A 135 -1.19 1.20 10.36
C ALA A 135 -1.86 -0.17 10.38
N GLY A 136 -2.00 -0.80 9.21
CA GLY A 136 -2.70 -2.08 9.03
C GLY A 136 -4.21 -1.95 8.83
N ALA A 137 -4.78 -0.74 8.93
CA ALA A 137 -6.18 -0.51 8.57
C ALA A 137 -6.40 -0.71 7.07
N LEU A 138 -7.56 -1.27 6.70
CA LEU A 138 -8.12 -0.99 5.38
C LEU A 138 -8.68 0.43 5.46
N TYR A 139 -7.92 1.36 4.89
CA TYR A 139 -8.03 2.79 5.17
C TYR A 139 -9.46 3.32 5.02
N ASP A 140 -9.94 4.00 6.05
CA ASP A 140 -11.29 4.56 6.21
C ASP A 140 -12.45 3.53 6.21
N LEU A 141 -12.16 2.24 5.96
CA LEU A 141 -13.15 1.17 5.91
C LEU A 141 -13.13 0.31 7.18
N ILE A 142 -11.99 -0.31 7.50
CA ILE A 142 -11.84 -1.25 8.61
C ILE A 142 -10.63 -0.89 9.46
N ALA A 143 -10.85 -0.72 10.76
CA ALA A 143 -9.77 -0.60 11.73
C ALA A 143 -9.08 -1.96 11.95
N PRO A 144 -7.76 -2.00 12.23
CA PRO A 144 -7.11 -3.23 12.64
C PRO A 144 -7.64 -3.68 14.00
N GLU A 145 -7.89 -4.98 14.16
CA GLU A 145 -8.37 -5.57 15.41
C GLU A 145 -7.36 -5.42 16.56
N LYS A 146 -6.08 -5.34 16.22
CA LYS A 146 -4.97 -5.19 17.17
C LYS A 146 -3.96 -4.18 16.62
N ASN A 147 -3.48 -3.31 17.50
CA ASN A 147 -2.34 -2.46 17.18
C ASN A 147 -1.05 -3.21 17.54
N VAL A 148 -0.33 -3.64 16.52
CA VAL A 148 0.99 -4.30 16.63
C VAL A 148 2.10 -3.49 15.95
N ASN A 149 1.82 -2.22 15.66
CA ASN A 149 2.74 -1.31 15.01
C ASN A 149 3.95 -1.02 15.90
N LYS A 150 5.14 -1.10 15.35
CA LYS A 150 6.37 -0.68 16.01
C LYS A 150 6.57 0.83 15.85
N LYS A 151 7.46 1.40 16.64
CA LYS A 151 7.77 2.83 16.63
C LYS A 151 8.40 3.26 15.30
N ALA A 152 8.31 4.54 15.00
CA ALA A 152 9.06 5.14 13.91
C ALA A 152 10.55 4.78 14.00
N GLY A 153 11.17 4.45 12.87
CA GLY A 153 12.54 3.98 12.79
C GLY A 153 12.74 2.48 12.96
N GLU A 154 11.71 1.73 13.34
CA GLU A 154 11.75 0.28 13.45
C GLU A 154 11.08 -0.39 12.24
N TRP A 155 11.58 -1.59 11.86
CA TRP A 155 11.03 -2.40 10.79
C TRP A 155 9.75 -3.10 11.19
N ASN A 156 8.69 -2.89 10.41
CA ASN A 156 7.44 -3.61 10.44
C ASN A 156 7.33 -4.53 9.22
N SER A 157 6.43 -5.49 9.24
CA SER A 157 6.14 -6.36 8.10
C SER A 157 4.64 -6.47 7.84
N PHE A 158 4.28 -6.57 6.56
CA PHE A 158 2.96 -7.00 6.13
C PHE A 158 3.05 -8.28 5.29
N LEU A 159 2.10 -9.18 5.52
CA LEU A 159 1.69 -10.19 4.56
C LEU A 159 0.22 -9.93 4.22
N ILE A 160 -0.04 -9.54 2.99
CA ILE A 160 -1.37 -9.17 2.52
C ILE A 160 -1.83 -10.21 1.50
N THR A 161 -3.05 -10.70 1.67
CA THR A 161 -3.71 -11.60 0.72
C THR A 161 -4.89 -10.88 0.09
N ILE A 162 -4.94 -10.86 -1.24
CA ILE A 162 -6.08 -10.41 -2.04
C ILE A 162 -6.49 -11.58 -2.95
N ASP A 163 -7.68 -12.13 -2.73
CA ASP A 163 -8.20 -13.28 -3.49
C ASP A 163 -9.61 -12.97 -4.01
N HIS A 164 -9.67 -12.48 -5.24
CA HIS A 164 -10.94 -12.14 -5.89
C HIS A 164 -11.80 -13.36 -6.23
N ILE A 165 -11.19 -14.57 -6.32
CA ILE A 165 -11.93 -15.81 -6.58
C ILE A 165 -12.71 -16.22 -5.34
N LYS A 166 -12.06 -16.13 -4.16
CA LYS A 166 -12.68 -16.46 -2.87
C LYS A 166 -13.40 -15.27 -2.25
N ASN A 167 -13.37 -14.10 -2.89
CA ASN A 167 -13.88 -12.85 -2.34
C ASN A 167 -13.33 -12.59 -0.93
N TYR A 168 -11.99 -12.60 -0.80
CA TYR A 168 -11.31 -12.59 0.49
C TYR A 168 -10.09 -11.69 0.48
N GLY A 169 -9.98 -10.84 1.50
CA GLY A 169 -8.81 -10.06 1.84
C GLY A 169 -8.36 -10.32 3.27
N GLU A 170 -7.05 -10.32 3.53
CA GLU A 170 -6.47 -10.50 4.84
C GLU A 170 -5.18 -9.69 4.97
N VAL A 171 -4.99 -9.08 6.14
CA VAL A 171 -3.75 -8.40 6.51
C VAL A 171 -3.17 -9.04 7.75
N ILE A 172 -1.92 -9.51 7.62
CA ILE A 172 -1.08 -9.94 8.73
C ILE A 172 -0.02 -8.86 8.93
N HIS A 173 0.00 -8.22 10.09
CA HIS A 173 0.94 -7.19 10.49
C HIS A 173 1.84 -7.71 11.61
N ASN A 174 3.15 -7.71 11.41
CA ASN A 174 4.13 -8.24 12.37
C ASN A 174 3.75 -9.65 12.88
N GLY A 175 3.32 -10.54 11.98
CA GLY A 175 2.93 -11.92 12.31
C GLY A 175 1.54 -12.08 12.94
N THR A 176 0.79 -10.99 13.14
CA THR A 176 -0.56 -11.02 13.72
C THR A 176 -1.61 -10.67 12.66
N ILE A 177 -2.66 -11.48 12.53
CA ILE A 177 -3.82 -11.13 11.71
C ILE A 177 -4.50 -9.92 12.35
N VAL A 178 -4.59 -8.82 11.59
CA VAL A 178 -5.19 -7.56 12.07
C VAL A 178 -6.48 -7.20 11.37
N SER A 179 -6.74 -7.74 10.16
CA SER A 179 -8.02 -7.56 9.49
C SER A 179 -8.31 -8.68 8.49
N LYS A 180 -9.61 -8.97 8.31
CA LYS A 180 -10.16 -9.84 7.27
C LYS A 180 -11.39 -9.18 6.69
N PHE A 181 -11.56 -9.24 5.36
CA PHE A 181 -12.66 -8.55 4.69
C PHE A 181 -13.07 -9.22 3.39
N LYS A 182 -14.29 -8.90 2.94
CA LYS A 182 -14.74 -9.20 1.59
C LYS A 182 -14.25 -8.11 0.64
N LEU A 183 -14.03 -8.47 -0.63
CA LEU A 183 -13.56 -7.56 -1.68
C LEU A 183 -14.72 -7.05 -2.57
N SER A 184 -15.93 -7.54 -2.36
CA SER A 184 -17.12 -7.18 -3.12
C SER A 184 -18.41 -7.67 -2.42
N GLY A 185 -19.56 -7.21 -2.91
CA GLY A 185 -20.89 -7.54 -2.40
C GLY A 185 -21.36 -6.61 -1.31
N ASP A 186 -22.53 -6.89 -0.75
CA ASP A 186 -23.27 -5.98 0.14
C ASP A 186 -22.43 -5.42 1.29
N SER A 187 -21.61 -6.27 1.93
CA SER A 187 -20.75 -5.82 3.04
C SER A 187 -19.67 -4.85 2.60
N TRP A 188 -19.09 -5.04 1.40
CA TRP A 188 -18.14 -4.11 0.82
C TRP A 188 -18.82 -2.79 0.46
N ASP A 189 -19.95 -2.88 -0.22
CA ASP A 189 -20.70 -1.70 -0.68
C ASP A 189 -21.18 -0.85 0.49
N GLU A 190 -21.59 -1.48 1.59
CA GLU A 190 -21.96 -0.78 2.82
C GLU A 190 -20.76 -0.08 3.47
N MET A 191 -19.59 -0.73 3.54
CA MET A 191 -18.37 -0.10 4.06
C MET A 191 -17.98 1.12 3.24
N VAL A 192 -17.98 1.00 1.91
CA VAL A 192 -17.67 2.11 0.99
C VAL A 192 -18.68 3.25 1.16
N LYS A 193 -19.96 2.94 1.22
CA LYS A 193 -21.03 3.92 1.43
C LYS A 193 -20.86 4.73 2.72
N ASN A 194 -20.33 4.12 3.78
CA ASN A 194 -20.10 4.75 5.08
C ASN A 194 -18.69 5.35 5.24
N SER A 195 -17.96 5.53 4.14
CA SER A 195 -16.60 6.07 4.11
C SER A 195 -16.54 7.36 3.29
N LYS A 196 -15.39 8.03 3.31
CA LYS A 196 -15.13 9.20 2.44
C LYS A 196 -15.16 8.86 0.95
N PHE A 197 -15.04 7.58 0.58
CA PHE A 197 -15.08 7.11 -0.80
C PHE A 197 -16.51 7.02 -1.35
N SER A 198 -17.54 7.26 -0.54
CA SER A 198 -18.96 7.30 -0.96
C SER A 198 -19.32 8.55 -1.73
N ASN A 199 -18.50 9.62 -1.64
CA ASN A 199 -18.85 10.91 -2.25
C ASN A 199 -18.65 10.86 -3.77
N LEU A 200 -19.74 10.53 -4.47
CA LEU A 200 -19.78 10.44 -5.93
C LEU A 200 -19.66 11.81 -6.62
N ASP A 201 -19.96 12.91 -5.89
CA ASP A 201 -19.90 14.27 -6.42
C ASP A 201 -18.49 14.85 -6.37
N ASP A 202 -17.64 14.33 -5.47
CA ASP A 202 -16.24 14.69 -5.43
C ASP A 202 -15.43 13.81 -6.37
N LYS A 203 -15.31 14.27 -7.61
CA LYS A 203 -14.53 13.59 -8.66
C LYS A 203 -13.06 13.38 -8.31
N SER A 204 -12.53 14.08 -7.30
CA SER A 204 -11.16 13.87 -6.83
C SER A 204 -11.00 12.54 -6.10
N PHE A 205 -12.08 11.97 -5.54
CA PHE A 205 -11.98 10.75 -4.74
C PHE A 205 -12.20 9.46 -5.53
N SER A 206 -13.35 9.21 -6.14
CA SER A 206 -13.55 7.87 -6.67
C SER A 206 -14.35 7.73 -7.98
N HIS A 207 -15.06 8.76 -8.41
CA HIS A 207 -16.03 8.62 -9.51
C HIS A 207 -16.98 7.41 -9.36
N GLY A 208 -17.19 6.92 -8.14
CA GLY A 208 -17.96 5.70 -7.88
C GLY A 208 -17.28 4.39 -8.27
N ASP A 209 -15.97 4.41 -8.56
CA ASP A 209 -15.20 3.25 -9.05
C ASP A 209 -14.25 2.67 -7.99
N PHE A 210 -14.29 3.19 -6.76
CA PHE A 210 -13.43 2.73 -5.67
C PHE A 210 -13.62 1.24 -5.38
N GLY A 211 -12.52 0.49 -5.41
CA GLY A 211 -12.50 -0.94 -5.13
C GLY A 211 -13.14 -1.85 -6.19
N LYS A 212 -13.54 -1.31 -7.37
CA LYS A 212 -14.21 -2.08 -8.41
C LYS A 212 -13.27 -2.82 -9.37
N PHE A 213 -12.01 -2.42 -9.42
CA PHE A 213 -11.04 -3.03 -10.32
C PHE A 213 -10.38 -4.26 -9.69
N LYS A 214 -10.57 -5.41 -10.34
CA LYS A 214 -9.97 -6.68 -9.90
C LYS A 214 -8.51 -6.85 -10.35
N THR A 215 -8.04 -5.96 -11.19
CA THR A 215 -6.68 -5.99 -11.77
C THR A 215 -6.10 -4.59 -11.81
N GLY A 216 -4.91 -4.47 -11.35
CA GLY A 216 -4.18 -3.20 -11.33
C GLY A 216 -2.71 -3.42 -11.07
#